data_62a813a223be7a92c32e8046afd76664
#
_entry.id   62a813a223be7a92c32e8046afd76664
#
_cell.length_a   1.000
_cell.length_b   1.000
_cell.length_c   1.000
_cell.angle_alpha   90.00
_cell.angle_beta   90.00
_cell.angle_gamma   90.00
#
_symmetry.space_group_name_H-M   'P 1'
#
loop_
_entity.id
_entity.type
_entity.pdbx_description
1 polymer ?
#
loop_
_entity_poly.entity_id
_entity_poly.type
_entity_poly.pdbx_seq_one_letter_code
_entity_poly.pdbx_strand_id
1 'polypeptide(L)'
;MAIKIGINGFGRIGRIVFRAAQHRDDIEVVGINDLIDVEYMAYMLKYDSTHGRFDGTVEVKDGNLVVNGKTIRVTAERDPANLNWGAIGVDIAVEATGLFLTDETARKHITAGAKKVVLTGPSKDATPMFVRGVNFNAYAGQDIVSNASCTTNCLAPLARVVHETFGIKDGLMTTVHATTATQKTVDGPSSKDWRGGRGASQNIIPSSTGAAKAVGKVLPALNGKLTGMAFRVPTPNVSVVDLTVNLEKPASYDAIKQAIKDAAEGKTFNGELKGVLGYTEDAVVSTDFNGCTLTSVFDADAGIALTDSFVKLVSWYDNETGYSNKVLDLVAHIYNYKG
;
A
#
# COMPACT_ATOMS: atom_id res chain seq x y z
N MET A 1 4.20 0.30 -25.76
CA MET A 1 5.44 0.79 -25.08
C MET A 1 5.20 0.67 -23.58
N ALA A 2 6.20 0.21 -22.82
CA ALA A 2 6.09 0.15 -21.36
C ALA A 2 6.04 1.56 -20.76
N ILE A 3 5.31 1.70 -19.66
CA ILE A 3 5.20 2.93 -18.86
C ILE A 3 6.54 3.15 -18.15
N LYS A 4 7.20 4.25 -18.42
CA LYS A 4 8.47 4.59 -17.78
C LYS A 4 8.24 5.24 -16.43
N ILE A 5 8.71 4.61 -15.36
CA ILE A 5 8.61 5.17 -14.01
C ILE A 5 9.97 5.56 -13.44
N GLY A 6 9.96 6.65 -12.66
CA GLY A 6 11.06 7.04 -11.78
C GLY A 6 10.65 6.83 -10.33
N ILE A 7 11.52 6.26 -9.50
CA ILE A 7 11.26 6.03 -8.07
C ILE A 7 12.08 7.03 -7.25
N ASN A 8 11.41 7.84 -6.44
CA ASN A 8 12.05 8.70 -5.46
C ASN A 8 11.94 8.10 -4.05
N GLY A 9 13.08 7.73 -3.48
CA GLY A 9 13.17 6.97 -2.24
C GLY A 9 13.29 5.47 -2.48
N PHE A 10 14.42 4.88 -2.12
CA PHE A 10 14.71 3.45 -2.27
C PHE A 10 14.73 2.73 -0.93
N GLY A 11 13.85 3.17 -0.01
CA GLY A 11 13.52 2.49 1.25
C GLY A 11 12.76 1.19 1.02
N ARG A 12 12.10 0.66 2.05
CA ARG A 12 11.33 -0.60 1.94
C ARG A 12 10.37 -0.58 0.72
N ILE A 13 9.46 0.39 0.69
CA ILE A 13 8.41 0.45 -0.35
C ILE A 13 9.02 0.69 -1.75
N GLY A 14 9.94 1.64 -1.90
CA GLY A 14 10.59 1.88 -3.20
C GLY A 14 11.27 0.65 -3.77
N ARG A 15 11.98 -0.14 -2.92
CA ARG A 15 12.60 -1.41 -3.33
C ARG A 15 11.58 -2.50 -3.69
N ILE A 16 10.49 -2.62 -2.94
CA ILE A 16 9.47 -3.64 -3.25
C ILE A 16 8.66 -3.24 -4.49
N VAL A 17 8.36 -1.96 -4.70
CA VAL A 17 7.81 -1.45 -5.97
C VAL A 17 8.75 -1.79 -7.13
N PHE A 18 10.05 -1.57 -6.96
CA PHE A 18 11.05 -1.94 -7.97
C PHE A 18 11.02 -3.45 -8.28
N ARG A 19 11.06 -4.30 -7.23
CA ARG A 19 11.00 -5.76 -7.39
C ARG A 19 9.71 -6.21 -8.06
N ALA A 20 8.57 -5.66 -7.67
CA ALA A 20 7.27 -5.96 -8.29
C ALA A 20 7.23 -5.54 -9.77
N ALA A 21 7.85 -4.41 -10.12
CA ALA A 21 7.92 -3.94 -11.50
C ALA A 21 8.71 -4.90 -12.42
N GLN A 22 9.66 -5.69 -11.88
CA GLN A 22 10.39 -6.68 -12.69
C GLN A 22 9.50 -7.83 -13.20
N HIS A 23 8.33 -8.02 -12.63
CA HIS A 23 7.34 -9.02 -13.05
C HIS A 23 6.21 -8.40 -13.90
N ARG A 24 6.43 -7.19 -14.43
CA ARG A 24 5.45 -6.43 -15.21
C ARG A 24 6.01 -6.08 -16.59
N ASP A 25 5.35 -6.52 -17.66
CA ASP A 25 5.76 -6.19 -19.04
C ASP A 25 5.29 -4.78 -19.46
N ASP A 26 4.32 -4.23 -18.75
CA ASP A 26 3.73 -2.92 -19.04
C ASP A 26 4.44 -1.76 -18.32
N ILE A 27 5.38 -2.01 -17.42
CA ILE A 27 6.10 -1.00 -16.61
C ILE A 27 7.61 -1.19 -16.69
N GLU A 28 8.34 -0.09 -16.84
CA GLU A 28 9.80 -0.06 -16.83
C GLU A 28 10.31 0.99 -15.84
N VAL A 29 11.17 0.59 -14.90
CA VAL A 29 11.88 1.53 -14.01
C VAL A 29 13.11 2.04 -14.75
N VAL A 30 13.15 3.35 -15.03
CA VAL A 30 14.26 4.00 -15.77
C VAL A 30 15.15 4.86 -14.90
N GLY A 31 14.71 5.19 -13.68
CA GLY A 31 15.50 5.99 -12.76
C GLY A 31 15.12 5.79 -11.31
N ILE A 32 16.10 5.93 -10.42
CA ILE A 32 15.94 5.86 -8.96
C ILE A 32 16.68 7.04 -8.35
N ASN A 33 16.08 7.67 -7.36
CA ASN A 33 16.73 8.65 -6.52
C ASN A 33 16.70 8.23 -5.06
N ASP A 34 17.86 8.25 -4.41
CA ASP A 34 18.01 8.12 -2.97
C ASP A 34 19.33 8.77 -2.53
N LEU A 35 19.47 9.12 -1.25
CA LEU A 35 20.67 9.79 -0.73
C LEU A 35 21.77 8.80 -0.28
N ILE A 36 21.57 7.51 -0.50
CA ILE A 36 22.52 6.46 -0.18
C ILE A 36 23.46 6.20 -1.37
N ASP A 37 24.60 5.63 -1.09
CA ASP A 37 25.59 5.20 -2.09
C ASP A 37 25.01 4.12 -3.01
N VAL A 38 25.35 4.17 -4.31
CA VAL A 38 24.82 3.25 -5.32
C VAL A 38 25.25 1.80 -5.09
N GLU A 39 26.45 1.56 -4.57
CA GLU A 39 26.91 0.20 -4.22
C GLU A 39 26.09 -0.36 -3.07
N TYR A 40 25.80 0.46 -2.07
CA TYR A 40 24.93 0.06 -0.97
C TYR A 40 23.48 -0.13 -1.44
N MET A 41 23.01 0.68 -2.37
CA MET A 41 21.70 0.51 -3.01
C MET A 41 21.62 -0.85 -3.73
N ALA A 42 22.66 -1.23 -4.49
CA ALA A 42 22.76 -2.53 -5.14
C ALA A 42 22.75 -3.69 -4.12
N TYR A 43 23.49 -3.54 -3.02
CA TYR A 43 23.50 -4.50 -1.92
C TYR A 43 22.10 -4.70 -1.33
N MET A 44 21.41 -3.62 -0.98
CA MET A 44 20.05 -3.67 -0.41
C MET A 44 19.01 -4.21 -1.40
N LEU A 45 19.21 -4.06 -2.70
CA LEU A 45 18.32 -4.67 -3.69
C LEU A 45 18.56 -6.18 -3.78
N LYS A 46 19.83 -6.62 -3.72
CA LYS A 46 20.20 -8.04 -3.77
C LYS A 46 19.69 -8.84 -2.58
N TYR A 47 19.75 -8.26 -1.39
CA TYR A 47 19.49 -8.97 -0.14
C TYR A 47 18.37 -8.30 0.65
N ASP A 48 17.36 -9.07 1.00
CA ASP A 48 16.26 -8.63 1.82
C ASP A 48 15.92 -9.71 2.84
N SER A 49 15.89 -9.33 4.14
CA SER A 49 15.64 -10.28 5.22
C SER A 49 14.22 -10.84 5.23
N THR A 50 13.28 -10.13 4.64
CA THR A 50 11.87 -10.51 4.60
C THR A 50 11.51 -11.22 3.29
N HIS A 51 11.94 -10.65 2.16
CA HIS A 51 11.56 -11.13 0.82
C HIS A 51 12.67 -11.92 0.11
N GLY A 52 13.78 -12.22 0.83
CA GLY A 52 14.85 -13.03 0.29
C GLY A 52 15.70 -12.33 -0.80
N ARG A 53 16.53 -13.10 -1.46
CA ARG A 53 17.38 -12.60 -2.53
C ARG A 53 16.55 -12.13 -3.71
N PHE A 54 17.03 -11.08 -4.37
CA PHE A 54 16.47 -10.62 -5.64
C PHE A 54 16.66 -11.71 -6.71
N ASP A 55 15.60 -12.03 -7.43
CA ASP A 55 15.63 -12.97 -8.55
C ASP A 55 16.09 -12.23 -9.82
N GLY A 56 17.39 -12.27 -10.06
CA GLY A 56 18.03 -11.61 -11.19
C GLY A 56 19.43 -11.09 -10.88
N THR A 57 20.01 -10.39 -11.86
CA THR A 57 21.33 -9.78 -11.75
C THR A 57 21.24 -8.34 -11.32
N VAL A 58 22.14 -7.91 -10.43
CA VAL A 58 22.28 -6.51 -9.98
C VAL A 58 23.75 -6.18 -9.99
N GLU A 59 24.13 -5.18 -10.77
CA GLU A 59 25.49 -4.68 -10.90
C GLU A 59 25.51 -3.16 -10.77
N VAL A 60 26.66 -2.58 -10.50
CA VAL A 60 26.90 -1.15 -10.58
C VAL A 60 27.86 -0.87 -11.72
N LYS A 61 27.51 0.07 -12.58
CA LYS A 61 28.34 0.51 -13.68
C LYS A 61 28.17 2.01 -13.91
N ASP A 62 29.30 2.73 -13.99
CA ASP A 62 29.33 4.17 -14.24
C ASP A 62 28.39 4.97 -13.31
N GLY A 63 28.33 4.59 -12.01
CA GLY A 63 27.48 5.24 -11.00
C GLY A 63 25.98 4.94 -11.12
N ASN A 64 25.58 3.98 -11.96
CA ASN A 64 24.19 3.56 -12.17
C ASN A 64 24.00 2.10 -11.79
N LEU A 65 22.75 1.71 -11.51
CA LEU A 65 22.39 0.30 -11.38
C LEU A 65 22.21 -0.32 -12.76
N VAL A 66 22.71 -1.56 -12.92
CA VAL A 66 22.38 -2.42 -14.06
C VAL A 66 21.66 -3.64 -13.53
N VAL A 67 20.38 -3.76 -13.82
CA VAL A 67 19.52 -4.84 -13.33
C VAL A 67 18.99 -5.62 -14.52
N ASN A 68 19.25 -6.93 -14.54
CA ASN A 68 18.87 -7.81 -15.64
C ASN A 68 19.33 -7.26 -17.02
N GLY A 69 20.54 -6.66 -17.05
CA GLY A 69 21.14 -6.05 -18.24
C GLY A 69 20.60 -4.68 -18.63
N LYS A 70 19.62 -4.13 -17.89
CA LYS A 70 19.07 -2.79 -18.15
C LYS A 70 19.72 -1.76 -17.23
N THR A 71 20.20 -0.67 -17.80
CA THR A 71 20.76 0.47 -17.03
C THR A 71 19.64 1.33 -16.47
N ILE A 72 19.70 1.61 -15.17
CA ILE A 72 18.78 2.44 -14.42
C ILE A 72 19.56 3.62 -13.87
N ARG A 73 19.17 4.83 -14.27
CA ARG A 73 19.85 6.05 -13.79
C ARG A 73 19.67 6.19 -12.27
N VAL A 74 20.77 6.42 -11.56
CA VAL A 74 20.76 6.71 -10.13
C VAL A 74 21.14 8.16 -9.88
N THR A 75 20.40 8.82 -8.99
CA THR A 75 20.68 10.19 -8.53
C THR A 75 20.62 10.26 -7.01
N ALA A 76 21.26 11.30 -6.42
CA ALA A 76 21.29 11.55 -4.99
C ALA A 76 20.84 12.99 -4.67
N GLU A 77 19.68 13.37 -5.19
CA GLU A 77 19.12 14.72 -5.08
C GLU A 77 18.14 14.84 -3.91
N ARG A 78 18.31 15.88 -3.08
CA ARG A 78 17.41 16.17 -1.97
C ARG A 78 16.12 16.84 -2.42
N ASP A 79 16.19 17.73 -3.41
CA ASP A 79 15.02 18.41 -3.95
C ASP A 79 14.52 17.69 -5.21
N PRO A 80 13.30 17.15 -5.20
CA PRO A 80 12.74 16.47 -6.36
C PRO A 80 12.69 17.30 -7.64
N ALA A 81 12.67 18.63 -7.54
CA ALA A 81 12.68 19.52 -8.71
C ALA A 81 13.96 19.37 -9.57
N ASN A 82 15.07 18.90 -8.99
CA ASN A 82 16.36 18.73 -9.66
C ASN A 82 16.55 17.33 -10.26
N LEU A 83 15.58 16.44 -10.14
CA LEU A 83 15.71 15.03 -10.57
C LEU A 83 15.79 14.85 -12.10
N ASN A 84 15.44 15.89 -12.86
CA ASN A 84 15.49 15.87 -14.31
C ASN A 84 14.88 14.59 -14.93
N TRP A 85 13.67 14.23 -14.49
CA TRP A 85 12.91 13.07 -14.96
C TRP A 85 12.65 13.13 -16.47
N GLY A 86 12.47 14.33 -16.99
CA GLY A 86 12.23 14.55 -18.42
C GLY A 86 13.36 14.03 -19.32
N ALA A 87 14.62 14.13 -18.87
CA ALA A 87 15.79 13.69 -19.64
C ALA A 87 15.83 12.18 -19.88
N ILE A 88 15.17 11.39 -19.04
CA ILE A 88 15.07 9.91 -19.21
C ILE A 88 13.66 9.47 -19.57
N GLY A 89 12.77 10.43 -19.87
CA GLY A 89 11.42 10.16 -20.37
C GLY A 89 10.50 9.52 -19.33
N VAL A 90 10.61 9.86 -18.06
CA VAL A 90 9.71 9.37 -17.00
C VAL A 90 8.29 9.83 -17.28
N ASP A 91 7.37 8.89 -17.41
CA ASP A 91 5.94 9.16 -17.49
C ASP A 91 5.35 9.44 -16.10
N ILE A 92 5.65 8.60 -15.13
CA ILE A 92 5.11 8.70 -13.78
C ILE A 92 6.22 8.60 -12.74
N ALA A 93 6.31 9.58 -11.84
CA ALA A 93 7.17 9.50 -10.67
C ALA A 93 6.42 8.79 -9.52
N VAL A 94 7.07 7.79 -8.92
CA VAL A 94 6.60 7.12 -7.72
C VAL A 94 7.33 7.73 -6.52
N GLU A 95 6.59 8.48 -5.70
CA GLU A 95 7.12 9.15 -4.50
C GLU A 95 7.06 8.20 -3.31
N ALA A 96 8.21 7.65 -2.94
CA ALA A 96 8.35 6.62 -1.89
C ALA A 96 9.21 7.03 -0.69
N THR A 97 9.53 8.33 -0.55
CA THR A 97 10.30 8.84 0.60
C THR A 97 9.45 9.03 1.85
N GLY A 98 8.13 9.24 1.69
CA GLY A 98 7.21 9.63 2.76
C GLY A 98 7.35 11.11 3.19
N LEU A 99 8.14 11.90 2.48
CA LEU A 99 8.38 13.33 2.78
C LEU A 99 7.47 14.26 1.98
N PHE A 100 7.26 13.99 0.70
CA PHE A 100 6.56 14.85 -0.25
C PHE A 100 5.12 14.36 -0.48
N LEU A 101 4.27 14.46 0.55
CA LEU A 101 2.92 13.90 0.59
C LEU A 101 1.79 14.94 0.45
N THR A 102 2.09 16.10 -0.14
CA THR A 102 1.12 17.13 -0.49
C THR A 102 1.22 17.45 -1.98
N ASP A 103 0.18 18.01 -2.59
CA ASP A 103 0.22 18.46 -3.99
C ASP A 103 1.41 19.39 -4.23
N GLU A 104 1.57 20.43 -3.40
CA GLU A 104 2.65 21.40 -3.51
C GLU A 104 4.04 20.75 -3.54
N THR A 105 4.30 19.84 -2.60
CA THR A 105 5.62 19.22 -2.48
C THR A 105 5.87 18.16 -3.55
N ALA A 106 4.86 17.39 -3.93
CA ALA A 106 4.95 16.36 -4.96
C ALA A 106 5.02 16.96 -6.38
N ARG A 107 4.46 18.16 -6.59
CA ARG A 107 4.50 18.88 -7.87
C ARG A 107 5.92 19.20 -8.34
N LYS A 108 6.90 19.17 -7.46
CA LYS A 108 8.32 19.23 -7.81
C LYS A 108 8.76 18.14 -8.78
N HIS A 109 8.14 16.95 -8.73
CA HIS A 109 8.39 15.90 -9.72
C HIS A 109 7.88 16.27 -11.12
N ILE A 110 6.76 16.99 -11.19
CA ILE A 110 6.24 17.53 -12.46
C ILE A 110 7.24 18.59 -13.01
N THR A 111 7.73 19.48 -12.13
CA THR A 111 8.76 20.45 -12.48
C THR A 111 10.03 19.78 -13.03
N ALA A 112 10.39 18.61 -12.49
CA ALA A 112 11.51 17.79 -12.96
C ALA A 112 11.23 17.05 -14.28
N GLY A 113 10.01 17.14 -14.82
CA GLY A 113 9.63 16.59 -16.12
C GLY A 113 8.87 15.26 -16.09
N ALA A 114 8.43 14.78 -14.95
CA ALA A 114 7.46 13.68 -14.87
C ALA A 114 6.08 14.21 -15.32
N LYS A 115 5.27 13.36 -15.98
CA LYS A 115 3.92 13.75 -16.43
C LYS A 115 2.90 13.64 -15.30
N LYS A 116 3.06 12.67 -14.41
CA LYS A 116 2.18 12.41 -13.26
C LYS A 116 3.00 11.90 -12.06
N VAL A 117 2.36 11.93 -10.88
CA VAL A 117 2.98 11.47 -9.61
C VAL A 117 2.03 10.56 -8.85
N VAL A 118 2.56 9.44 -8.36
CA VAL A 118 1.88 8.54 -7.43
C VAL A 118 2.59 8.57 -6.08
N LEU A 119 1.88 9.00 -5.02
CA LEU A 119 2.36 8.98 -3.64
C LEU A 119 2.17 7.59 -3.05
N THR A 120 3.20 7.03 -2.43
CA THR A 120 3.14 5.73 -1.74
C THR A 120 2.78 5.87 -0.25
N GLY A 121 1.94 6.81 0.08
CA GLY A 121 1.44 7.04 1.42
C GLY A 121 0.22 7.95 1.40
N PRO A 122 -0.55 8.03 2.51
CA PRO A 122 -1.71 8.90 2.58
C PRO A 122 -1.34 10.35 2.35
N SER A 123 -2.08 11.03 1.49
CA SER A 123 -1.90 12.47 1.30
C SER A 123 -2.18 13.24 2.59
N LYS A 124 -1.39 14.30 2.80
CA LYS A 124 -1.52 15.18 3.98
C LYS A 124 -2.40 16.41 3.71
N ASP A 125 -2.91 16.55 2.50
CA ASP A 125 -3.79 17.62 2.03
C ASP A 125 -5.01 17.06 1.28
N ALA A 126 -5.56 17.84 0.34
CA ALA A 126 -6.70 17.44 -0.49
C ALA A 126 -6.31 16.56 -1.69
N THR A 127 -5.04 16.21 -1.88
CA THR A 127 -4.61 15.30 -2.96
C THR A 127 -5.44 14.01 -2.93
N PRO A 128 -6.10 13.63 -4.03
CA PRO A 128 -7.02 12.50 -4.03
C PRO A 128 -6.31 11.18 -3.80
N MET A 129 -6.97 10.32 -3.04
CA MET A 129 -6.51 8.96 -2.76
C MET A 129 -7.34 7.96 -3.54
N PHE A 130 -6.65 6.95 -4.10
CA PHE A 130 -7.29 5.88 -4.86
C PHE A 130 -6.90 4.51 -4.30
N VAL A 131 -7.88 3.63 -4.21
CA VAL A 131 -7.72 2.22 -3.82
C VAL A 131 -8.33 1.35 -4.91
N ARG A 132 -7.54 0.43 -5.45
CA ARG A 132 -8.01 -0.50 -6.47
C ARG A 132 -9.16 -1.34 -5.94
N GLY A 133 -10.19 -1.54 -6.79
CA GLY A 133 -11.40 -2.25 -6.41
C GLY A 133 -12.35 -1.44 -5.52
N VAL A 134 -12.06 -0.14 -5.28
CA VAL A 134 -12.93 0.74 -4.49
C VAL A 134 -13.34 1.98 -5.28
N ASN A 135 -12.39 2.78 -5.76
CA ASN A 135 -12.69 4.07 -6.38
C ASN A 135 -11.79 4.45 -7.56
N PHE A 136 -11.13 3.51 -8.24
CA PHE A 136 -10.34 3.82 -9.43
C PHE A 136 -11.18 4.49 -10.53
N ASN A 137 -12.47 4.16 -10.61
CA ASN A 137 -13.43 4.77 -11.54
C ASN A 137 -13.69 6.26 -11.28
N ALA A 138 -13.34 6.78 -10.11
CA ALA A 138 -13.45 8.20 -9.79
C ALA A 138 -12.22 9.02 -10.25
N TYR A 139 -11.20 8.38 -10.83
CA TYR A 139 -10.06 9.10 -11.40
C TYR A 139 -10.50 9.91 -12.61
N ALA A 140 -10.16 11.19 -12.64
CA ALA A 140 -10.57 12.14 -13.64
C ALA A 140 -9.39 12.95 -14.24
N GLY A 141 -8.22 12.30 -14.34
CA GLY A 141 -7.05 12.90 -15.00
C GLY A 141 -6.10 13.70 -14.09
N GLN A 142 -6.27 13.65 -12.76
CA GLN A 142 -5.38 14.35 -11.82
C GLN A 142 -3.91 13.99 -12.04
N ASP A 143 -3.03 15.01 -11.93
CA ASP A 143 -1.58 14.83 -12.14
C ASP A 143 -0.91 14.18 -10.94
N ILE A 144 -1.41 14.44 -9.74
CA ILE A 144 -0.85 13.94 -8.48
C ILE A 144 -1.95 13.19 -7.74
N VAL A 145 -1.66 11.92 -7.42
CA VAL A 145 -2.60 11.03 -6.73
C VAL A 145 -1.87 10.22 -5.66
N SER A 146 -2.60 9.74 -4.68
CA SER A 146 -2.08 8.89 -3.62
C SER A 146 -2.69 7.49 -3.68
N ASN A 147 -1.87 6.46 -3.44
CA ASN A 147 -2.33 5.08 -3.26
C ASN A 147 -2.81 4.79 -1.83
N ALA A 148 -3.09 5.83 -1.03
CA ALA A 148 -3.45 5.73 0.38
C ALA A 148 -2.41 4.95 1.22
N SER A 149 -2.81 4.29 2.32
CA SER A 149 -1.93 3.43 3.12
C SER A 149 -2.17 1.94 2.81
N CYS A 150 -1.22 1.09 3.21
CA CYS A 150 -1.38 -0.37 3.15
C CYS A 150 -2.62 -0.85 3.93
N THR A 151 -2.84 -0.30 5.13
CA THR A 151 -4.02 -0.61 5.95
C THR A 151 -5.32 -0.16 5.29
N THR A 152 -5.34 1.02 4.64
CA THR A 152 -6.52 1.47 3.88
C THR A 152 -6.78 0.54 2.69
N ASN A 153 -5.74 0.07 2.01
CA ASN A 153 -5.85 -0.88 0.91
C ASN A 153 -6.39 -2.26 1.34
N CYS A 154 -6.16 -2.66 2.60
CA CYS A 154 -6.77 -3.86 3.17
C CYS A 154 -8.22 -3.60 3.60
N LEU A 155 -8.46 -2.54 4.35
CA LEU A 155 -9.76 -2.26 4.97
C LEU A 155 -10.83 -1.87 3.95
N ALA A 156 -10.52 -1.01 2.98
CA ALA A 156 -11.52 -0.44 2.09
C ALA A 156 -12.21 -1.45 1.17
N PRO A 157 -11.52 -2.43 0.54
CA PRO A 157 -12.18 -3.48 -0.23
C PRO A 157 -13.14 -4.33 0.61
N LEU A 158 -12.72 -4.76 1.81
CA LEU A 158 -13.57 -5.52 2.73
C LEU A 158 -14.78 -4.69 3.16
N ALA A 159 -14.56 -3.44 3.59
CA ALA A 159 -15.62 -2.54 4.04
C ALA A 159 -16.60 -2.22 2.90
N ARG A 160 -16.14 -2.12 1.63
CA ARG A 160 -17.00 -1.94 0.46
C ARG A 160 -17.98 -3.08 0.32
N VAL A 161 -17.51 -4.34 0.34
CA VAL A 161 -18.39 -5.50 0.21
C VAL A 161 -19.46 -5.51 1.29
N VAL A 162 -19.04 -5.34 2.55
CA VAL A 162 -19.95 -5.36 3.69
C VAL A 162 -20.95 -4.20 3.63
N HIS A 163 -20.49 -3.01 3.30
CA HIS A 163 -21.36 -1.82 3.26
C HIS A 163 -22.36 -1.87 2.09
N GLU A 164 -21.91 -2.20 0.90
CA GLU A 164 -22.79 -2.19 -0.28
C GLU A 164 -23.81 -3.35 -0.23
N THR A 165 -23.49 -4.44 0.49
CA THR A 165 -24.39 -5.61 0.63
C THR A 165 -25.33 -5.47 1.82
N PHE A 166 -24.79 -5.17 3.01
CA PHE A 166 -25.52 -5.21 4.27
C PHE A 166 -25.71 -3.85 4.94
N GLY A 167 -24.97 -2.82 4.48
CA GLY A 167 -24.89 -1.53 5.15
C GLY A 167 -24.03 -1.59 6.41
N ILE A 168 -23.11 -0.65 6.58
CA ILE A 168 -22.39 -0.43 7.84
C ILE A 168 -23.00 0.79 8.51
N LYS A 169 -23.52 0.62 9.70
CA LYS A 169 -24.03 1.70 10.56
C LYS A 169 -22.86 2.46 11.18
N ASP A 170 -22.00 1.75 11.88
CA ASP A 170 -20.77 2.22 12.49
C ASP A 170 -19.81 1.06 12.74
N GLY A 171 -18.54 1.39 13.06
CA GLY A 171 -17.56 0.36 13.36
C GLY A 171 -16.22 0.88 13.87
N LEU A 172 -15.50 -0.02 14.51
CA LEU A 172 -14.14 0.20 14.98
C LEU A 172 -13.19 -0.77 14.27
N MET A 173 -12.04 -0.24 13.82
CA MET A 173 -10.99 -1.04 13.23
C MET A 173 -9.77 -1.04 14.14
N THR A 174 -9.22 -2.22 14.38
CA THR A 174 -7.89 -2.37 14.94
C THR A 174 -7.00 -3.04 13.89
N THR A 175 -5.84 -2.45 13.59
CA THR A 175 -4.82 -3.20 12.86
C THR A 175 -3.74 -3.66 13.82
N VAL A 176 -3.47 -4.98 13.83
CA VAL A 176 -2.27 -5.54 14.43
C VAL A 176 -1.21 -5.53 13.33
N HIS A 177 -0.26 -4.59 13.45
CA HIS A 177 0.60 -4.20 12.34
C HIS A 177 2.05 -4.60 12.58
N ALA A 178 2.67 -5.17 11.57
CA ALA A 178 4.09 -5.47 11.55
C ALA A 178 4.96 -4.21 11.79
N THR A 179 6.20 -4.42 12.18
CA THR A 179 7.19 -3.34 12.35
C THR A 179 7.46 -2.62 11.03
N THR A 180 7.73 -1.32 11.11
CA THR A 180 8.10 -0.50 9.96
C THR A 180 9.38 0.28 10.23
N ALA A 181 10.05 0.75 9.19
CA ALA A 181 11.33 1.45 9.27
C ALA A 181 11.33 2.72 10.15
N THR A 182 10.16 3.26 10.49
CA THR A 182 10.04 4.43 11.35
C THR A 182 10.10 4.11 12.85
N GLN A 183 9.98 2.84 13.23
CA GLN A 183 10.05 2.39 14.63
C GLN A 183 11.50 2.27 15.10
N LYS A 184 11.69 2.36 16.40
CA LYS A 184 13.01 2.26 17.03
C LYS A 184 13.37 0.81 17.30
N THR A 185 14.61 0.43 17.04
CA THR A 185 15.12 -0.91 17.37
C THR A 185 15.20 -1.10 18.88
N VAL A 186 15.69 -0.09 19.61
CA VAL A 186 15.74 0.01 21.07
C VAL A 186 15.07 1.30 21.53
N ASP A 187 14.80 1.42 22.84
CA ASP A 187 14.21 2.64 23.40
C ASP A 187 15.02 3.88 23.01
N GLY A 188 14.36 4.87 22.43
CA GLY A 188 14.99 6.11 21.98
C GLY A 188 13.99 7.26 21.92
N PRO A 189 14.46 8.51 21.83
CA PRO A 189 13.60 9.67 21.86
C PRO A 189 12.65 9.71 20.66
N SER A 190 11.40 10.08 20.95
CA SER A 190 10.36 10.35 19.95
C SER A 190 9.57 11.55 20.40
N SER A 191 9.61 12.63 19.63
CA SER A 191 8.98 13.90 19.97
C SER A 191 7.47 13.94 19.73
N LYS A 192 6.97 13.13 18.77
CA LYS A 192 5.56 13.15 18.34
C LYS A 192 4.70 12.08 19.03
N ASP A 193 5.29 10.92 19.27
CA ASP A 193 4.62 9.77 19.87
C ASP A 193 5.62 9.05 20.77
N TRP A 194 5.47 9.23 22.07
CA TRP A 194 6.37 8.62 23.05
C TRP A 194 6.35 7.11 22.99
N ARG A 195 5.21 6.49 22.72
CA ARG A 195 5.11 5.03 22.54
C ARG A 195 5.89 4.55 21.32
N GLY A 196 5.90 5.34 20.23
CA GLY A 196 6.70 5.06 19.04
C GLY A 196 8.21 5.16 19.25
N GLY A 197 8.66 5.68 20.40
CA GLY A 197 10.07 5.67 20.84
C GLY A 197 10.51 4.37 21.52
N ARG A 198 9.59 3.45 21.81
CA ARG A 198 9.90 2.18 22.48
C ARG A 198 10.40 1.13 21.48
N GLY A 199 11.25 0.23 21.98
CA GLY A 199 11.86 -0.84 21.18
C GLY A 199 10.83 -1.75 20.53
N ALA A 200 10.87 -1.83 19.20
CA ALA A 200 9.85 -2.52 18.40
C ALA A 200 9.94 -4.05 18.52
N SER A 201 11.11 -4.59 18.82
CA SER A 201 11.38 -6.03 18.83
C SER A 201 10.82 -6.79 20.04
N GLN A 202 10.31 -6.09 21.05
CA GLN A 202 9.93 -6.70 22.33
C GLN A 202 8.63 -6.13 22.94
N ASN A 203 7.92 -5.25 22.21
CA ASN A 203 6.76 -4.57 22.75
C ASN A 203 5.54 -4.70 21.82
N ILE A 204 4.35 -4.72 22.42
CA ILE A 204 3.10 -4.41 21.76
C ILE A 204 2.88 -2.90 21.95
N ILE A 205 2.90 -2.12 20.87
CA ILE A 205 2.90 -0.66 20.92
C ILE A 205 1.59 -0.11 20.36
N PRO A 206 0.68 0.42 21.20
CA PRO A 206 -0.49 1.14 20.71
C PRO A 206 -0.08 2.38 19.92
N SER A 207 -0.68 2.60 18.77
CA SER A 207 -0.38 3.71 17.88
C SER A 207 -1.65 4.26 17.23
N SER A 208 -1.71 5.53 16.97
CA SER A 208 -2.79 6.11 16.18
C SER A 208 -2.64 5.71 14.71
N THR A 209 -3.76 5.59 14.01
CA THR A 209 -3.80 5.41 12.56
C THR A 209 -4.90 6.22 11.94
N GLY A 210 -4.61 6.85 10.80
CA GLY A 210 -5.60 7.53 9.97
C GLY A 210 -6.31 6.60 8.97
N ALA A 211 -5.95 5.31 8.92
CA ALA A 211 -6.40 4.40 7.88
C ALA A 211 -7.93 4.22 7.84
N ALA A 212 -8.59 4.09 9.00
CA ALA A 212 -10.04 3.96 9.06
C ALA A 212 -10.77 5.23 8.62
N LYS A 213 -10.24 6.41 8.98
CA LYS A 213 -10.77 7.70 8.49
C LYS A 213 -10.53 7.89 7.00
N ALA A 214 -9.41 7.38 6.48
CA ALA A 214 -9.09 7.44 5.06
C ALA A 214 -10.06 6.60 4.21
N VAL A 215 -10.69 5.55 4.76
CA VAL A 215 -11.74 4.81 4.06
C VAL A 215 -12.90 5.74 3.69
N GLY A 216 -13.30 6.66 4.55
CA GLY A 216 -14.33 7.65 4.22
C GLY A 216 -13.96 8.61 3.09
N LYS A 217 -12.66 8.76 2.75
CA LYS A 217 -12.22 9.55 1.60
C LYS A 217 -12.31 8.77 0.28
N VAL A 218 -12.07 7.44 0.31
CA VAL A 218 -12.13 6.58 -0.89
C VAL A 218 -13.50 5.91 -1.08
N LEU A 219 -14.29 5.81 -0.01
CA LEU A 219 -15.67 5.32 0.01
C LEU A 219 -16.53 6.29 0.82
N PRO A 220 -17.01 7.40 0.21
CA PRO A 220 -17.67 8.50 0.91
C PRO A 220 -18.88 8.10 1.75
N ALA A 221 -19.59 7.03 1.38
CA ALA A 221 -20.71 6.49 2.15
C ALA A 221 -20.34 6.04 3.58
N LEU A 222 -19.05 5.79 3.84
CA LEU A 222 -18.51 5.43 5.15
C LEU A 222 -17.86 6.60 5.89
N ASN A 223 -17.96 7.83 5.36
CA ASN A 223 -17.39 8.98 6.04
C ASN A 223 -18.05 9.19 7.42
N GLY A 224 -17.23 9.27 8.47
CA GLY A 224 -17.68 9.39 9.84
C GLY A 224 -18.22 8.12 10.51
N LYS A 225 -18.38 7.02 9.77
CA LYS A 225 -18.88 5.75 10.31
C LYS A 225 -17.77 4.83 10.87
N LEU A 226 -16.53 5.00 10.43
CA LEU A 226 -15.39 4.19 10.84
C LEU A 226 -14.30 5.03 11.51
N THR A 227 -13.74 4.50 12.61
CA THR A 227 -12.50 4.98 13.21
C THR A 227 -11.69 3.78 13.71
N GLY A 228 -10.45 4.00 14.15
CA GLY A 228 -9.63 2.87 14.59
C GLY A 228 -8.26 3.27 15.11
N MET A 229 -7.52 2.23 15.50
CA MET A 229 -6.16 2.33 16.03
C MET A 229 -5.28 1.19 15.52
N ALA A 230 -4.00 1.24 15.84
CA ALA A 230 -3.04 0.19 15.54
C ALA A 230 -2.38 -0.35 16.81
N PHE A 231 -2.08 -1.63 16.83
CA PHE A 231 -1.05 -2.21 17.67
C PHE A 231 0.15 -2.60 16.80
N ARG A 232 1.32 -2.06 17.09
CA ARG A 232 2.57 -2.51 16.49
C ARG A 232 3.11 -3.70 17.26
N VAL A 233 3.45 -4.78 16.53
CA VAL A 233 3.92 -6.03 17.12
C VAL A 233 5.27 -6.43 16.52
N PRO A 234 6.08 -7.27 17.20
CA PRO A 234 7.43 -7.65 16.75
C PRO A 234 7.42 -8.70 15.62
N THR A 235 6.65 -8.45 14.56
CA THR A 235 6.66 -9.24 13.33
C THR A 235 7.30 -8.42 12.20
N PRO A 236 8.14 -9.01 11.34
CA PRO A 236 8.86 -8.27 10.32
C PRO A 236 7.97 -7.80 9.16
N ASN A 237 6.92 -8.56 8.84
CA ASN A 237 5.99 -8.28 7.74
C ASN A 237 4.67 -8.99 7.97
N VAL A 238 3.68 -8.67 7.18
CA VAL A 238 2.28 -9.09 7.23
C VAL A 238 1.56 -8.59 8.48
N SER A 239 0.50 -7.88 8.22
CA SER A 239 -0.38 -7.25 9.20
C SER A 239 -1.79 -7.79 9.05
N VAL A 240 -2.63 -7.51 10.04
CA VAL A 240 -4.04 -7.92 10.01
C VAL A 240 -4.95 -6.77 10.39
N VAL A 241 -6.07 -6.65 9.69
CA VAL A 241 -7.20 -5.79 10.04
C VAL A 241 -8.23 -6.61 10.80
N ASP A 242 -8.60 -6.13 11.98
CA ASP A 242 -9.77 -6.52 12.77
C ASP A 242 -10.82 -5.43 12.60
N LEU A 243 -11.88 -5.71 11.86
CA LEU A 243 -13.00 -4.80 11.62
C LEU A 243 -14.23 -5.27 12.38
N THR A 244 -14.60 -4.56 13.44
CA THR A 244 -15.84 -4.80 14.19
C THR A 244 -16.89 -3.77 13.80
N VAL A 245 -18.05 -4.23 13.29
CA VAL A 245 -19.10 -3.35 12.74
C VAL A 245 -20.50 -3.73 13.21
N ASN A 246 -21.33 -2.72 13.30
CA ASN A 246 -22.78 -2.86 13.34
C ASN A 246 -23.35 -2.76 11.93
N LEU A 247 -24.10 -3.78 11.49
CA LEU A 247 -24.77 -3.82 10.19
C LEU A 247 -26.12 -3.11 10.25
N GLU A 248 -26.52 -2.47 9.14
CA GLU A 248 -27.86 -1.88 8.98
C GLU A 248 -28.91 -2.97 8.69
N LYS A 249 -28.51 -4.00 7.92
CA LYS A 249 -29.33 -5.15 7.57
C LYS A 249 -28.76 -6.39 8.27
N PRO A 250 -29.49 -7.02 9.21
CA PRO A 250 -29.04 -8.24 9.84
C PRO A 250 -28.73 -9.34 8.80
N ALA A 251 -27.65 -10.08 9.02
CA ALA A 251 -27.24 -11.18 8.16
C ALA A 251 -26.53 -12.25 8.95
N SER A 252 -26.73 -13.52 8.61
CA SER A 252 -25.95 -14.61 9.19
C SER A 252 -24.46 -14.46 8.81
N TYR A 253 -23.57 -14.94 9.66
CA TYR A 253 -22.13 -14.90 9.37
C TYR A 253 -21.78 -15.65 8.07
N ASP A 254 -22.50 -16.75 7.78
CA ASP A 254 -22.33 -17.50 6.52
C ASP A 254 -22.75 -16.67 5.28
N ALA A 255 -23.78 -15.86 5.39
CA ALA A 255 -24.17 -14.96 4.30
C ALA A 255 -23.10 -13.88 4.07
N ILE A 256 -22.43 -13.39 5.13
CA ILE A 256 -21.33 -12.43 5.04
C ILE A 256 -20.11 -13.11 4.39
N LYS A 257 -19.73 -14.32 4.84
CA LYS A 257 -18.65 -15.11 4.22
C LYS A 257 -18.90 -15.32 2.73
N GLN A 258 -20.12 -15.70 2.35
CA GLN A 258 -20.46 -15.95 0.95
C GLN A 258 -20.38 -14.68 0.11
N ALA A 259 -20.87 -13.54 0.59
CA ALA A 259 -20.79 -12.27 -0.13
C ALA A 259 -19.34 -11.85 -0.38
N ILE A 260 -18.45 -12.03 0.61
CA ILE A 260 -17.02 -11.71 0.48
C ILE A 260 -16.34 -12.70 -0.49
N LYS A 261 -16.65 -13.99 -0.42
CA LYS A 261 -16.15 -15.03 -1.34
C LYS A 261 -16.52 -14.71 -2.79
N ASP A 262 -17.78 -14.41 -3.05
CA ASP A 262 -18.26 -14.06 -4.40
C ASP A 262 -17.58 -12.80 -4.94
N ALA A 263 -17.32 -11.81 -4.09
CA ALA A 263 -16.59 -10.60 -4.45
C ALA A 263 -15.12 -10.91 -4.79
N ALA A 264 -14.44 -11.72 -3.98
CA ALA A 264 -13.05 -12.13 -4.20
C ALA A 264 -12.88 -12.94 -5.51
N GLU A 265 -13.85 -13.79 -5.83
CA GLU A 265 -13.88 -14.57 -7.06
C GLU A 265 -14.30 -13.74 -8.29
N GLY A 266 -14.74 -12.50 -8.10
CA GLY A 266 -15.16 -11.58 -9.17
C GLY A 266 -16.57 -11.84 -9.70
N LYS A 267 -17.42 -12.54 -8.95
CA LYS A 267 -18.82 -12.82 -9.31
C LYS A 267 -19.73 -11.62 -9.07
N THR A 268 -19.32 -10.71 -8.19
CA THR A 268 -20.02 -9.47 -7.85
C THR A 268 -19.13 -8.25 -8.09
N PHE A 269 -19.65 -7.05 -7.88
CA PHE A 269 -18.91 -5.77 -8.05
C PHE A 269 -18.23 -5.65 -9.42
N ASN A 270 -18.87 -6.19 -10.49
CA ASN A 270 -18.33 -6.21 -11.86
C ASN A 270 -16.90 -6.79 -11.97
N GLY A 271 -16.51 -7.64 -11.02
CA GLY A 271 -15.17 -8.24 -10.97
C GLY A 271 -14.05 -7.29 -10.51
N GLU A 272 -14.37 -6.07 -10.08
CA GLU A 272 -13.38 -5.05 -9.68
C GLU A 272 -12.50 -5.47 -8.52
N LEU A 273 -13.02 -6.35 -7.64
CA LEU A 273 -12.30 -6.84 -6.45
C LEU A 273 -11.41 -8.06 -6.73
N LYS A 274 -11.53 -8.67 -7.91
CA LYS A 274 -10.65 -9.78 -8.29
C LYS A 274 -9.19 -9.30 -8.38
N GLY A 275 -8.28 -10.03 -7.72
CA GLY A 275 -6.86 -9.64 -7.62
C GLY A 275 -6.59 -8.51 -6.61
N VAL A 276 -7.58 -8.15 -5.80
CA VAL A 276 -7.48 -7.21 -4.68
C VAL A 276 -7.89 -7.89 -3.38
N LEU A 277 -9.12 -8.45 -3.36
CA LEU A 277 -9.68 -9.20 -2.25
C LEU A 277 -9.40 -10.69 -2.45
N GLY A 278 -9.00 -11.37 -1.38
CA GLY A 278 -8.87 -12.82 -1.29
C GLY A 278 -9.79 -13.38 -0.22
N TYR A 279 -9.85 -14.70 -0.15
CA TYR A 279 -10.67 -15.45 0.79
C TYR A 279 -9.96 -16.74 1.21
N THR A 280 -9.94 -17.06 2.48
CA THR A 280 -9.42 -18.33 3.00
C THR A 280 -10.31 -18.91 4.10
N GLU A 281 -10.37 -20.24 4.17
CA GLU A 281 -10.96 -21.03 5.26
C GLU A 281 -9.87 -21.88 5.94
N ASP A 282 -8.60 -21.72 5.53
CA ASP A 282 -7.47 -22.42 6.12
C ASP A 282 -7.07 -21.80 7.46
N ALA A 283 -6.53 -22.63 8.37
CA ALA A 283 -5.99 -22.20 9.65
C ALA A 283 -4.61 -21.52 9.47
N VAL A 284 -4.61 -20.31 8.95
CA VAL A 284 -3.42 -19.54 8.55
C VAL A 284 -2.93 -18.60 9.65
N VAL A 285 -1.67 -18.19 9.50
CA VAL A 285 -1.04 -17.14 10.31
C VAL A 285 -0.32 -16.12 9.41
N SER A 286 0.16 -15.02 9.98
CA SER A 286 0.72 -13.90 9.21
C SER A 286 1.79 -14.31 8.18
N THR A 287 2.70 -15.22 8.51
CA THR A 287 3.81 -15.61 7.62
C THR A 287 3.36 -16.34 6.35
N ASP A 288 2.16 -16.93 6.34
CA ASP A 288 1.61 -17.60 5.16
C ASP A 288 1.27 -16.62 4.02
N PHE A 289 1.18 -15.33 4.36
CA PHE A 289 0.91 -14.26 3.41
C PHE A 289 2.14 -13.46 2.97
N ASN A 290 3.36 -13.86 3.38
CA ASN A 290 4.57 -13.22 2.88
C ASN A 290 4.66 -13.37 1.35
N GLY A 291 4.81 -12.22 0.67
CA GLY A 291 4.84 -12.17 -0.79
C GLY A 291 3.45 -12.17 -1.45
N CYS A 292 2.36 -12.18 -0.67
CA CYS A 292 1.01 -12.09 -1.22
C CYS A 292 0.78 -10.76 -1.92
N THR A 293 0.33 -10.81 -3.18
CA THR A 293 0.06 -9.61 -4.00
C THR A 293 -1.34 -9.03 -3.80
N LEU A 294 -2.23 -9.76 -3.11
CA LEU A 294 -3.53 -9.26 -2.71
C LEU A 294 -3.37 -8.28 -1.52
N THR A 295 -4.22 -7.29 -1.44
CA THR A 295 -4.16 -6.30 -0.35
C THR A 295 -5.12 -6.56 0.79
N SER A 296 -6.03 -7.53 0.66
CA SER A 296 -7.03 -7.86 1.67
C SER A 296 -7.42 -9.32 1.51
N VAL A 297 -6.91 -10.21 2.35
CA VAL A 297 -7.31 -11.63 2.32
C VAL A 297 -8.19 -11.90 3.53
N PHE A 298 -9.50 -12.02 3.28
CA PHE A 298 -10.47 -12.29 4.33
C PHE A 298 -10.29 -13.71 4.87
N ASP A 299 -10.16 -13.80 6.19
CA ASP A 299 -10.07 -15.04 6.94
C ASP A 299 -11.47 -15.39 7.48
N ALA A 300 -12.09 -16.36 6.84
CA ALA A 300 -13.49 -16.68 7.09
C ALA A 300 -13.75 -17.28 8.47
N ASP A 301 -12.76 -17.98 9.02
CA ASP A 301 -12.89 -18.71 10.28
C ASP A 301 -12.27 -17.98 11.48
N ALA A 302 -11.48 -16.91 11.24
CA ALA A 302 -10.94 -16.06 12.30
C ALA A 302 -11.93 -15.01 12.85
N GLY A 303 -12.98 -14.69 12.09
CA GLY A 303 -14.01 -13.74 12.50
C GLY A 303 -15.11 -14.37 13.33
N ILE A 304 -15.97 -13.54 13.92
CA ILE A 304 -17.11 -13.98 14.74
C ILE A 304 -18.31 -13.03 14.59
N ALA A 305 -19.50 -13.57 14.75
CA ALA A 305 -20.72 -12.79 14.92
C ALA A 305 -21.23 -12.95 16.35
N LEU A 306 -21.43 -11.83 17.04
CA LEU A 306 -22.12 -11.83 18.35
C LEU A 306 -23.62 -11.88 18.16
N THR A 307 -24.11 -11.17 17.15
CA THR A 307 -25.51 -11.19 16.69
C THR A 307 -25.50 -11.08 15.17
N ASP A 308 -26.65 -11.25 14.52
CA ASP A 308 -26.79 -11.04 13.06
C ASP A 308 -26.48 -9.59 12.61
N SER A 309 -26.36 -8.66 13.56
CA SER A 309 -26.05 -7.24 13.25
C SER A 309 -24.71 -6.78 13.80
N PHE A 310 -24.03 -7.55 14.67
CA PHE A 310 -22.76 -7.15 15.28
C PHE A 310 -21.68 -8.19 15.04
N VAL A 311 -20.76 -7.89 14.17
CA VAL A 311 -19.78 -8.83 13.64
C VAL A 311 -18.36 -8.30 13.68
N LYS A 312 -17.40 -9.21 13.84
CA LYS A 312 -15.97 -9.00 13.74
C LYS A 312 -15.44 -9.75 12.52
N LEU A 313 -14.76 -9.05 11.65
CA LEU A 313 -14.19 -9.54 10.40
C LEU A 313 -12.68 -9.38 10.42
N VAL A 314 -11.95 -10.40 9.99
CA VAL A 314 -10.49 -10.44 9.99
C VAL A 314 -9.97 -10.50 8.57
N SER A 315 -8.97 -9.67 8.22
CA SER A 315 -8.35 -9.68 6.91
C SER A 315 -6.84 -9.45 6.98
N TRP A 316 -6.08 -10.34 6.33
CA TRP A 316 -4.63 -10.32 6.25
C TRP A 316 -4.13 -9.49 5.09
N TYR A 317 -2.96 -8.87 5.23
CA TYR A 317 -2.27 -8.16 4.15
C TYR A 317 -0.76 -8.13 4.31
N ASP A 318 -0.05 -8.47 3.25
CA ASP A 318 1.37 -8.14 3.15
C ASP A 318 1.48 -6.63 2.93
N ASN A 319 1.87 -5.92 4.00
CA ASN A 319 1.91 -4.45 4.01
C ASN A 319 2.99 -3.85 3.10
N GLU A 320 3.88 -4.67 2.54
CA GLU A 320 4.92 -4.29 1.59
C GLU A 320 4.57 -4.78 0.17
N THR A 321 4.47 -6.10 -0.05
CA THR A 321 4.27 -6.68 -1.39
C THR A 321 2.89 -6.38 -1.96
N GLY A 322 1.83 -6.65 -1.22
CA GLY A 322 0.46 -6.39 -1.67
C GLY A 322 0.26 -4.91 -2.00
N TYR A 323 0.69 -4.04 -1.12
CA TYR A 323 0.63 -2.59 -1.29
C TYR A 323 1.42 -2.11 -2.52
N SER A 324 2.66 -2.56 -2.68
CA SER A 324 3.54 -2.15 -3.78
C SER A 324 3.01 -2.57 -5.15
N ASN A 325 2.38 -3.74 -5.24
CA ASN A 325 1.68 -4.15 -6.47
C ASN A 325 0.52 -3.21 -6.81
N LYS A 326 -0.23 -2.71 -5.82
CA LYS A 326 -1.33 -1.77 -6.07
C LYS A 326 -0.85 -0.36 -6.41
N VAL A 327 0.35 0.03 -5.97
CA VAL A 327 1.02 1.23 -6.49
C VAL A 327 1.22 1.12 -8.00
N LEU A 328 1.73 -0.02 -8.48
CA LEU A 328 1.91 -0.27 -9.92
C LEU A 328 0.58 -0.37 -10.68
N ASP A 329 -0.45 -0.93 -10.06
CA ASP A 329 -1.78 -0.95 -10.65
C ASP A 329 -2.37 0.46 -10.81
N LEU A 330 -2.14 1.35 -9.82
CA LEU A 330 -2.54 2.75 -9.93
C LEU A 330 -1.73 3.49 -11.01
N VAL A 331 -0.42 3.24 -11.09
CA VAL A 331 0.44 3.75 -12.19
C VAL A 331 -0.15 3.39 -13.55
N ALA A 332 -0.45 2.10 -13.76
CA ALA A 332 -1.02 1.64 -15.03
C ALA A 332 -2.40 2.26 -15.29
N HIS A 333 -3.24 2.38 -14.27
CA HIS A 333 -4.58 2.95 -14.39
C HIS A 333 -4.53 4.43 -14.84
N ILE A 334 -3.73 5.26 -14.15
CA ILE A 334 -3.67 6.70 -14.46
C ILE A 334 -2.95 6.99 -15.78
N TYR A 335 -2.03 6.12 -16.20
CA TYR A 335 -1.37 6.25 -17.51
C TYR A 335 -2.32 5.96 -18.67
N ASN A 336 -3.16 4.93 -18.52
CA ASN A 336 -4.08 4.48 -19.57
C ASN A 336 -5.40 5.28 -19.62
N TYR A 337 -5.58 6.22 -18.71
CA TYR A 337 -6.77 7.07 -18.68
C TYR A 337 -6.82 8.00 -19.90
N LYS A 338 -7.93 7.99 -20.62
CA LYS A 338 -8.10 8.73 -21.90
C LYS A 338 -9.03 9.95 -21.79
N GLY A 339 -9.56 10.26 -20.58
CA GLY A 339 -10.53 11.33 -20.39
C GLY A 339 -11.95 10.93 -20.70
#